data_a6a0805de524640c04065b9e6b53a1bd
#
_entry.id   a6a0805de524640c04065b9e6b53a1bd
#
_cell.length_a   1.000
_cell.length_b   1.000
_cell.length_c   1.000
_cell.angle_alpha   90.00
_cell.angle_beta   90.00
_cell.angle_gamma   90.00
#
_symmetry.space_group_name_H-M   'P 1'
#
loop_
_entity.id
_entity.type
_entity.pdbx_description
1 polymer ?
#
loop_
_entity_poly.entity_id
_entity_poly.type
_entity_poly.pdbx_seq_one_letter_code
_entity_poly.pdbx_strand_id
1 'polypeptide(L)'
;TRVRSSAASDVYKRQYLYNADYAHKEYCETLRKSRQGIDMTRDELAALDSLVSPLIRKGQPLAHILAHHAEEIPCGERTLYKYISAGYLTARNLDMRRTVRYRKRVRSVPTPKISYRKKEGHHYSDYLDFIAKNEGIRVVQMDTVEGNKGGKLLHTLLWPENNLMLAFLIETKEMKNTVATFDWLEETLGSEMFRELFPVILTDNGCEFADPELFEKGHDGKKRTRVFYCESRHSEQKGELEKNHEYIRYVLPKGSSFDGLNQEQVLRMVNHINNTTRPKLHGSTPMKKALKSFDKNAMETVSYTHLRAHETSQD
;
A
#
# COMPACT_ATOMS: atom_id res chain seq x y z
N THR A 1 61.67 -30.73 -26.81
CA THR A 1 61.78 -31.24 -28.20
C THR A 1 60.90 -30.39 -29.09
N ARG A 2 61.51 -29.48 -29.88
CA ARG A 2 60.78 -28.67 -30.86
C ARG A 2 60.38 -29.57 -32.02
N VAL A 3 59.12 -29.88 -32.14
CA VAL A 3 58.53 -30.51 -33.32
C VAL A 3 58.51 -29.44 -34.43
N ARG A 4 59.26 -29.64 -35.51
CA ARG A 4 59.14 -28.84 -36.72
C ARG A 4 57.81 -29.18 -37.36
N SER A 5 56.79 -28.28 -37.18
CA SER A 5 55.53 -28.37 -37.92
C SER A 5 55.77 -27.97 -39.37
N SER A 6 55.27 -28.74 -40.34
CA SER A 6 55.31 -28.39 -41.76
C SER A 6 54.42 -27.14 -42.00
N ALA A 7 54.73 -26.35 -43.03
CA ALA A 7 53.99 -25.13 -43.37
C ALA A 7 52.50 -25.35 -43.53
N ALA A 8 52.06 -26.54 -43.98
CA ALA A 8 50.68 -26.93 -44.05
C ALA A 8 50.01 -27.08 -42.67
N SER A 9 50.74 -27.56 -41.65
CA SER A 9 50.29 -27.68 -40.27
C SER A 9 50.10 -26.30 -39.62
N ASP A 10 50.86 -25.28 -40.00
CA ASP A 10 50.74 -23.93 -39.46
C ASP A 10 49.57 -23.16 -40.04
N VAL A 11 49.10 -23.46 -41.27
CA VAL A 11 47.94 -22.92 -41.90
C VAL A 11 46.67 -23.45 -41.15
N TYR A 12 46.63 -24.74 -40.86
CA TYR A 12 45.53 -25.33 -40.09
C TYR A 12 45.45 -24.81 -38.63
N LYS A 13 46.54 -24.47 -38.03
CA LYS A 13 46.60 -23.90 -36.67
C LYS A 13 46.11 -22.45 -36.60
N ARG A 14 45.96 -21.78 -37.74
CA ARG A 14 45.45 -20.39 -37.82
C ARG A 14 44.03 -20.30 -38.32
N GLN A 15 43.34 -21.42 -38.46
CA GLN A 15 41.88 -21.37 -38.79
C GLN A 15 41.08 -20.90 -37.62
N TYR A 16 40.31 -19.84 -37.83
CA TYR A 16 39.32 -19.38 -36.86
C TYR A 16 38.12 -20.32 -36.92
N LEU A 17 37.90 -21.05 -35.87
CA LEU A 17 36.66 -21.84 -35.71
C LEU A 17 35.56 -20.92 -35.14
N TYR A 18 34.45 -20.82 -35.86
CA TYR A 18 33.27 -20.15 -35.34
C TYR A 18 32.67 -20.99 -34.20
N ASN A 19 32.65 -20.41 -33.01
CA ASN A 19 31.94 -20.97 -31.85
C ASN A 19 30.77 -20.09 -31.53
N ALA A 20 29.56 -20.62 -31.76
CA ALA A 20 28.29 -19.89 -31.55
C ALA A 20 28.10 -19.41 -30.11
N ASP A 21 28.49 -20.25 -29.14
CA ASP A 21 28.37 -19.91 -27.71
C ASP A 21 29.31 -18.77 -27.32
N TYR A 22 30.53 -18.80 -27.84
CA TYR A 22 31.51 -17.74 -27.61
C TYR A 22 31.05 -16.43 -28.26
N ALA A 23 30.61 -16.48 -29.51
CA ALA A 23 30.13 -15.31 -30.24
C ALA A 23 28.88 -14.71 -29.54
N HIS A 24 27.95 -15.54 -29.05
CA HIS A 24 26.78 -15.10 -28.29
C HIS A 24 27.20 -14.45 -26.96
N LYS A 25 28.14 -15.05 -26.24
CA LYS A 25 28.67 -14.49 -25.00
C LYS A 25 29.34 -13.13 -25.21
N GLU A 26 30.19 -13.00 -26.23
CA GLU A 26 30.81 -11.70 -26.58
C GLU A 26 29.79 -10.66 -27.00
N TYR A 27 28.78 -11.04 -27.77
CA TYR A 27 27.68 -10.16 -28.12
C TYR A 27 26.92 -9.67 -26.88
N CYS A 28 26.56 -10.56 -25.95
CA CYS A 28 25.92 -10.22 -24.71
C CYS A 28 26.79 -9.32 -23.81
N GLU A 29 28.10 -9.59 -23.74
CA GLU A 29 29.05 -8.75 -23.01
C GLU A 29 29.19 -7.36 -23.63
N THR A 30 29.24 -7.26 -24.95
CA THR A 30 29.30 -5.98 -25.67
C THR A 30 28.05 -5.16 -25.43
N LEU A 31 26.89 -5.78 -25.54
CA LEU A 31 25.58 -5.12 -25.18
C LEU A 31 25.53 -4.68 -23.73
N ARG A 32 26.10 -5.48 -22.83
CA ARG A 32 26.15 -5.12 -21.41
C ARG A 32 27.09 -3.94 -21.17
N LYS A 33 28.26 -3.93 -21.79
CA LYS A 33 29.26 -2.85 -21.69
C LYS A 33 28.73 -1.54 -22.29
N SER A 34 28.07 -1.60 -23.46
CA SER A 34 27.48 -0.42 -24.11
C SER A 34 26.37 0.24 -23.31
N ARG A 35 25.72 -0.51 -22.38
CA ARG A 35 24.67 -0.03 -21.50
C ARG A 35 25.17 0.30 -20.09
N GLN A 36 26.46 0.25 -19.84
CA GLN A 36 27.09 0.64 -18.58
C GLN A 36 27.36 2.15 -18.58
N GLY A 37 27.14 2.75 -17.41
CA GLY A 37 27.37 4.18 -17.21
C GLY A 37 26.10 5.00 -17.17
N ILE A 38 26.27 6.30 -17.31
CA ILE A 38 25.24 7.32 -17.26
C ILE A 38 25.13 7.93 -18.65
N ASP A 39 23.90 7.97 -19.17
CA ASP A 39 23.56 8.63 -20.43
C ASP A 39 23.14 10.09 -20.17
N MET A 40 24.01 10.83 -19.47
CA MET A 40 23.79 12.23 -19.06
C MET A 40 25.13 12.92 -18.88
N THR A 41 25.14 14.24 -19.10
CA THR A 41 26.25 15.11 -18.74
C THR A 41 26.38 15.28 -17.22
N ARG A 42 27.50 15.81 -16.75
CA ARG A 42 27.70 16.07 -15.32
C ARG A 42 26.72 17.11 -14.78
N ASP A 43 26.40 18.11 -15.57
CA ASP A 43 25.50 19.19 -15.17
C ASP A 43 24.05 18.71 -15.09
N GLU A 44 23.62 17.88 -16.06
CA GLU A 44 22.30 17.23 -16.01
C GLU A 44 22.17 16.26 -14.82
N LEU A 45 23.21 15.51 -14.51
CA LEU A 45 23.23 14.65 -13.35
C LEU A 45 23.16 15.44 -12.03
N ALA A 46 23.89 16.57 -11.95
CA ALA A 46 23.85 17.43 -10.78
C ALA A 46 22.47 18.08 -10.60
N ALA A 47 21.83 18.52 -11.68
CA ALA A 47 20.47 19.03 -11.67
C ALA A 47 19.47 17.95 -11.22
N LEU A 48 19.58 16.73 -11.76
CA LEU A 48 18.77 15.58 -11.37
C LEU A 48 18.95 15.24 -9.88
N ASP A 49 20.18 15.24 -9.38
CA ASP A 49 20.46 14.95 -7.97
C ASP A 49 19.91 16.03 -7.04
N SER A 50 20.04 17.30 -7.40
CA SER A 50 19.51 18.42 -6.60
C SER A 50 18.00 18.40 -6.50
N LEU A 51 17.30 17.87 -7.49
CA LEU A 51 15.84 17.71 -7.49
C LEU A 51 15.41 16.44 -6.73
N VAL A 52 15.96 15.29 -7.11
CA VAL A 52 15.45 13.97 -6.70
C VAL A 52 15.90 13.59 -5.28
N SER A 53 17.15 13.84 -4.92
CA SER A 53 17.71 13.37 -3.64
C SER A 53 17.06 13.98 -2.40
N PRO A 54 16.75 15.29 -2.35
CA PRO A 54 16.01 15.89 -1.22
C PRO A 54 14.59 15.32 -1.08
N LEU A 55 13.91 15.06 -2.20
CA LEU A 55 12.55 14.50 -2.20
C LEU A 55 12.54 13.07 -1.67
N ILE A 56 13.51 12.24 -2.06
CA ILE A 56 13.69 10.89 -1.51
C ILE A 56 13.92 10.94 -0.01
N ARG A 57 14.81 11.81 0.48
CA ARG A 57 15.10 11.97 1.92
C ARG A 57 13.88 12.46 2.71
N LYS A 58 12.97 13.21 2.08
CA LYS A 58 11.65 13.56 2.64
C LYS A 58 10.67 12.36 2.64
N GLY A 59 11.09 11.18 2.16
CA GLY A 59 10.28 9.96 2.13
C GLY A 59 9.31 9.86 0.96
N GLN A 60 9.46 10.66 -0.11
CA GLN A 60 8.62 10.52 -1.29
C GLN A 60 9.05 9.29 -2.13
N PRO A 61 8.09 8.46 -2.60
CA PRO A 61 8.41 7.35 -3.50
C PRO A 61 8.79 7.85 -4.89
N LEU A 62 9.70 7.15 -5.58
CA LEU A 62 10.17 7.53 -6.92
C LEU A 62 9.02 7.70 -7.92
N ALA A 63 8.04 6.80 -7.89
CA ALA A 63 6.86 6.90 -8.75
C ALA A 63 6.06 8.21 -8.53
N HIS A 64 6.02 8.72 -7.29
CA HIS A 64 5.38 10.00 -6.98
C HIS A 64 6.21 11.18 -7.51
N ILE A 65 7.52 11.14 -7.30
CA ILE A 65 8.44 12.16 -7.81
C ILE A 65 8.33 12.27 -9.33
N LEU A 66 8.42 11.15 -10.04
CA LEU A 66 8.30 11.11 -11.50
C LEU A 66 6.94 11.62 -12.01
N ALA A 67 5.85 11.31 -11.30
CA ALA A 67 4.52 11.77 -11.71
C ALA A 67 4.35 13.29 -11.62
N HIS A 68 5.12 13.96 -10.74
CA HIS A 68 5.03 15.41 -10.52
C HIS A 68 6.12 16.21 -11.24
N HIS A 69 7.23 15.57 -11.58
CA HIS A 69 8.41 16.18 -12.20
C HIS A 69 8.77 15.49 -13.52
N ALA A 70 7.77 15.01 -14.27
CA ALA A 70 7.98 14.25 -15.50
C ALA A 70 8.73 15.06 -16.59
N GLU A 71 8.53 16.35 -16.63
CA GLU A 71 9.19 17.26 -17.60
C GLU A 71 10.64 17.59 -17.21
N GLU A 72 10.95 17.54 -15.92
CA GLU A 72 12.28 17.90 -15.37
C GLU A 72 13.23 16.66 -15.28
N ILE A 73 12.67 15.45 -15.27
CA ILE A 73 13.42 14.21 -15.10
C ILE A 73 13.53 13.50 -16.46
N PRO A 74 14.71 13.51 -17.11
CA PRO A 74 14.88 12.96 -18.46
C PRO A 74 14.98 11.45 -18.52
N CYS A 75 14.79 10.74 -17.41
CA CYS A 75 14.96 9.30 -17.34
C CYS A 75 13.80 8.60 -16.61
N GLY A 76 13.60 7.31 -16.94
CA GLY A 76 12.55 6.51 -16.32
C GLY A 76 12.89 6.02 -14.91
N GLU A 77 11.87 5.54 -14.19
CA GLU A 77 11.96 5.05 -12.81
C GLU A 77 13.06 3.98 -12.62
N ARG A 78 13.15 3.03 -13.56
CA ARG A 78 14.15 1.95 -13.52
C ARG A 78 15.59 2.49 -13.61
N THR A 79 15.78 3.56 -14.36
CA THR A 79 17.08 4.21 -14.51
C THR A 79 17.46 4.95 -13.23
N LEU A 80 16.52 5.66 -12.60
CA LEU A 80 16.72 6.29 -11.30
C LEU A 80 17.12 5.28 -10.22
N TYR A 81 16.44 4.12 -10.15
CA TYR A 81 16.85 3.04 -9.24
C TYR A 81 18.28 2.57 -9.49
N LYS A 82 18.71 2.46 -10.75
CA LYS A 82 20.08 2.09 -11.11
C LYS A 82 21.06 3.17 -10.65
N TYR A 83 20.77 4.44 -10.88
CA TYR A 83 21.64 5.56 -10.50
C TYR A 83 21.82 5.67 -8.99
N ILE A 84 20.76 5.51 -8.22
CA ILE A 84 20.81 5.47 -6.75
C ILE A 84 21.65 4.27 -6.28
N SER A 85 21.39 3.09 -6.85
CA SER A 85 22.06 1.85 -6.49
C SER A 85 23.57 1.88 -6.83
N ALA A 86 23.93 2.50 -7.94
CA ALA A 86 25.32 2.70 -8.36
C ALA A 86 26.03 3.84 -7.61
N GLY A 87 25.29 4.65 -6.84
CA GLY A 87 25.84 5.76 -6.05
C GLY A 87 26.13 7.02 -6.84
N TYR A 88 25.50 7.18 -7.99
CA TYR A 88 25.63 8.40 -8.82
C TYR A 88 24.90 9.61 -8.24
N LEU A 89 23.83 9.38 -7.46
CA LEU A 89 23.09 10.41 -6.73
C LEU A 89 23.54 10.48 -5.27
N THR A 90 23.31 11.61 -4.62
CA THR A 90 23.59 11.77 -3.19
C THR A 90 22.62 10.99 -2.29
N ALA A 91 21.39 10.73 -2.79
CA ALA A 91 20.49 9.76 -2.16
C ALA A 91 21.04 8.35 -2.29
N ARG A 92 20.87 7.57 -1.24
CA ARG A 92 21.33 6.17 -1.16
C ARG A 92 20.13 5.22 -1.05
N ASN A 93 20.39 3.93 -1.28
CA ASN A 93 19.35 2.90 -1.08
C ASN A 93 18.73 2.93 0.33
N LEU A 94 19.49 3.36 1.34
CA LEU A 94 19.00 3.49 2.73
C LEU A 94 17.99 4.63 2.91
N ASP A 95 18.01 5.63 2.06
CA ASP A 95 17.06 6.75 2.07
C ASP A 95 15.70 6.37 1.47
N MET A 96 15.62 5.21 0.82
CA MET A 96 14.43 4.75 0.15
C MET A 96 13.51 3.97 1.10
N ARG A 97 12.18 4.05 0.87
CA ARG A 97 11.16 3.45 1.74
C ARG A 97 11.29 1.93 1.93
N ARG A 98 11.86 1.19 0.95
CA ARG A 98 12.00 -0.27 0.98
C ARG A 98 13.43 -0.69 0.68
N THR A 99 14.26 -0.64 1.70
CA THR A 99 15.67 -1.04 1.58
C THR A 99 15.90 -2.52 1.84
N VAL A 100 15.18 -3.13 2.76
CA VAL A 100 15.39 -4.53 3.18
C VAL A 100 14.07 -5.27 3.34
N ARG A 101 13.96 -6.47 2.76
CA ARG A 101 12.89 -7.42 3.04
C ARG A 101 13.39 -8.49 4.00
N TYR A 102 12.91 -8.48 5.23
CA TYR A 102 13.18 -9.56 6.17
C TYR A 102 12.31 -10.78 5.84
N ARG A 103 12.94 -11.96 5.84
CA ARG A 103 12.19 -13.24 5.74
C ARG A 103 11.29 -13.36 6.97
N LYS A 104 9.99 -13.50 6.77
CA LYS A 104 9.03 -13.72 7.87
C LYS A 104 9.42 -15.00 8.61
N ARG A 105 9.64 -14.92 9.93
CA ARG A 105 9.79 -16.11 10.78
C ARG A 105 8.43 -16.78 10.88
N VAL A 106 8.34 -18.02 10.43
CA VAL A 106 7.15 -18.85 10.61
C VAL A 106 7.09 -19.24 12.09
N ARG A 107 6.28 -18.56 12.88
CA ARG A 107 5.89 -19.00 14.22
C ARG A 107 4.48 -19.57 14.11
N SER A 108 4.32 -20.85 14.34
CA SER A 108 3.02 -21.48 14.56
C SER A 108 2.57 -21.14 15.98
N VAL A 109 1.76 -20.10 16.12
CA VAL A 109 1.05 -19.83 17.37
C VAL A 109 -0.33 -20.51 17.25
N PRO A 110 -0.75 -21.32 18.22
CA PRO A 110 -2.11 -21.85 18.25
C PRO A 110 -3.09 -20.67 18.28
N THR A 111 -3.94 -20.57 17.28
CA THR A 111 -4.97 -19.54 17.24
C THR A 111 -6.13 -19.99 18.15
N PRO A 112 -6.61 -19.14 19.08
CA PRO A 112 -7.79 -19.49 19.87
C PRO A 112 -8.97 -19.77 18.94
N LYS A 113 -9.72 -20.85 19.21
CA LYS A 113 -10.94 -21.16 18.49
C LYS A 113 -12.01 -20.15 18.86
N ILE A 114 -12.25 -19.18 17.99
CA ILE A 114 -13.34 -18.22 18.12
C ILE A 114 -14.66 -18.94 17.83
N SER A 115 -15.70 -18.69 18.65
CA SER A 115 -17.00 -19.27 18.46
C SER A 115 -17.64 -18.81 17.16
N TYR A 116 -17.80 -19.72 16.19
CA TYR A 116 -18.36 -19.45 14.86
C TYR A 116 -19.88 -19.23 14.85
N ARG A 117 -20.59 -19.46 15.94
CA ARG A 117 -22.08 -19.43 16.00
C ARG A 117 -22.72 -18.09 15.68
N LYS A 118 -22.03 -16.97 15.97
CA LYS A 118 -22.55 -15.62 15.67
C LYS A 118 -22.27 -15.15 14.22
N LYS A 119 -21.58 -15.94 13.42
CA LYS A 119 -21.13 -15.55 12.07
C LYS A 119 -21.85 -16.31 10.95
N GLU A 120 -22.92 -17.00 11.27
CA GLU A 120 -23.75 -17.67 10.25
C GLU A 120 -24.34 -16.65 9.28
N GLY A 121 -24.17 -16.88 7.97
CA GLY A 121 -24.56 -15.93 6.93
C GLY A 121 -23.59 -14.74 6.73
N HIS A 122 -22.42 -14.75 7.38
CA HIS A 122 -21.39 -13.70 7.30
C HIS A 122 -20.01 -14.22 6.89
N HIS A 123 -19.92 -15.48 6.40
CA HIS A 123 -18.68 -16.08 5.95
C HIS A 123 -18.24 -15.49 4.60
N TYR A 124 -17.00 -15.74 4.23
CA TYR A 124 -16.46 -15.30 2.94
C TYR A 124 -17.21 -15.91 1.74
N SER A 125 -17.70 -17.14 1.87
CA SER A 125 -18.60 -17.76 0.86
C SER A 125 -19.88 -16.95 0.68
N ASP A 126 -20.51 -16.52 1.80
CA ASP A 126 -21.73 -15.72 1.77
C ASP A 126 -21.46 -14.33 1.16
N TYR A 127 -20.25 -13.77 1.40
CA TYR A 127 -19.79 -12.55 0.75
C TYR A 127 -19.72 -12.71 -0.78
N LEU A 128 -19.11 -13.78 -1.28
CA LEU A 128 -19.01 -14.03 -2.71
C LEU A 128 -20.39 -14.16 -3.36
N ASP A 129 -21.29 -14.90 -2.74
CA ASP A 129 -22.68 -15.06 -3.20
C ASP A 129 -23.44 -13.72 -3.18
N PHE A 130 -23.18 -12.90 -2.16
CA PHE A 130 -23.80 -11.59 -2.03
C PHE A 130 -23.32 -10.62 -3.10
N ILE A 131 -22.02 -10.55 -3.36
CA ILE A 131 -21.44 -9.69 -4.42
C ILE A 131 -21.90 -10.14 -5.80
N ALA A 132 -21.97 -11.46 -6.05
CA ALA A 132 -22.46 -12.00 -7.33
C ALA A 132 -23.93 -11.61 -7.62
N LYS A 133 -24.76 -11.47 -6.59
CA LYS A 133 -26.16 -11.02 -6.72
C LYS A 133 -26.31 -9.50 -6.78
N ASN A 134 -25.31 -8.74 -6.36
CA ASN A 134 -25.35 -7.28 -6.27
C ASN A 134 -24.11 -6.69 -6.99
N GLU A 135 -24.06 -6.92 -8.31
CA GLU A 135 -22.95 -6.42 -9.14
C GLU A 135 -22.78 -4.90 -8.98
N GLY A 136 -21.53 -4.47 -8.81
CA GLY A 136 -21.20 -3.06 -8.67
C GLY A 136 -21.43 -2.46 -7.27
N ILE A 137 -21.89 -3.25 -6.29
CA ILE A 137 -22.00 -2.77 -4.91
C ILE A 137 -20.62 -2.45 -4.35
N ARG A 138 -20.52 -1.33 -3.66
CA ARG A 138 -19.28 -0.87 -3.04
C ARG A 138 -18.92 -1.75 -1.85
N VAL A 139 -17.63 -2.07 -1.75
CA VAL A 139 -17.09 -2.85 -0.62
C VAL A 139 -16.07 -2.00 0.11
N VAL A 140 -16.12 -2.01 1.44
CA VAL A 140 -15.11 -1.38 2.30
C VAL A 140 -14.37 -2.46 3.07
N GLN A 141 -13.07 -2.45 3.02
CA GLN A 141 -12.23 -3.32 3.85
C GLN A 141 -11.95 -2.64 5.18
N MET A 142 -12.12 -3.38 6.27
CA MET A 142 -11.95 -2.89 7.64
C MET A 142 -10.90 -3.71 8.39
N ASP A 143 -10.06 -3.03 9.18
CA ASP A 143 -9.03 -3.66 10.01
C ASP A 143 -8.54 -2.70 11.10
N THR A 144 -7.70 -3.20 12.00
CA THR A 144 -7.01 -2.39 13.01
C THR A 144 -5.49 -2.46 12.83
N VAL A 145 -4.81 -1.34 13.06
CA VAL A 145 -3.34 -1.27 13.06
C VAL A 145 -2.86 -1.00 14.48
N GLU A 146 -2.23 -2.01 15.09
CA GLU A 146 -1.67 -1.90 16.43
C GLU A 146 -0.26 -1.29 16.39
N GLY A 147 0.03 -0.37 17.32
CA GLY A 147 1.39 0.06 17.66
C GLY A 147 2.04 -0.93 18.62
N ASN A 148 2.06 -0.56 19.89
CA ASN A 148 2.40 -1.43 21.01
C ASN A 148 1.18 -2.24 21.46
N LYS A 149 1.43 -3.43 22.01
CA LYS A 149 0.35 -4.24 22.59
C LYS A 149 -0.29 -3.53 23.78
N GLY A 150 -1.61 -3.40 23.74
CA GLY A 150 -2.39 -2.82 24.84
C GLY A 150 -2.47 -1.30 24.86
N GLY A 151 -1.82 -0.59 23.91
CA GLY A 151 -1.96 0.85 23.69
C GLY A 151 -3.02 1.20 22.67
N LYS A 152 -3.10 2.49 22.33
CA LYS A 152 -3.96 3.00 21.26
C LYS A 152 -3.68 2.33 19.93
N LEU A 153 -4.70 2.25 19.10
CA LEU A 153 -4.61 1.64 17.78
C LEU A 153 -5.40 2.46 16.74
N LEU A 154 -5.14 2.21 15.47
CA LEU A 154 -5.87 2.83 14.38
C LEU A 154 -6.92 1.86 13.86
N HIS A 155 -8.17 2.26 13.86
CA HIS A 155 -9.26 1.61 13.15
C HIS A 155 -9.27 2.16 11.72
N THR A 156 -9.10 1.30 10.71
CA THR A 156 -8.91 1.69 9.32
C THR A 156 -10.03 1.17 8.44
N LEU A 157 -10.52 2.02 7.56
CA LEU A 157 -11.53 1.73 6.54
C LEU A 157 -10.93 2.06 5.17
N LEU A 158 -11.01 1.14 4.22
CA LEU A 158 -10.44 1.31 2.88
C LEU A 158 -11.47 0.95 1.82
N TRP A 159 -11.63 1.78 0.81
CA TRP A 159 -12.32 1.46 -0.44
C TRP A 159 -11.31 0.89 -1.45
N PRO A 160 -11.33 -0.42 -1.77
CA PRO A 160 -10.37 -1.03 -2.70
C PRO A 160 -10.43 -0.48 -4.12
N GLU A 161 -11.59 0.01 -4.55
CA GLU A 161 -11.84 0.54 -5.90
C GLU A 161 -10.97 1.77 -6.25
N ASN A 162 -10.76 2.65 -5.26
CA ASN A 162 -10.01 3.90 -5.42
C ASN A 162 -8.82 4.01 -4.45
N ASN A 163 -8.64 3.04 -3.56
CA ASN A 163 -7.62 2.99 -2.49
C ASN A 163 -7.69 4.16 -1.50
N LEU A 164 -8.85 4.84 -1.39
CA LEU A 164 -9.08 5.84 -0.35
C LEU A 164 -9.12 5.14 1.01
N MET A 165 -8.43 5.68 1.99
CA MET A 165 -8.36 5.16 3.34
C MET A 165 -8.80 6.22 4.35
N LEU A 166 -9.61 5.82 5.33
CA LEU A 166 -9.83 6.56 6.56
C LEU A 166 -9.13 5.83 7.72
N ALA A 167 -8.73 6.56 8.74
CA ALA A 167 -8.22 5.98 9.98
C ALA A 167 -8.65 6.81 11.18
N PHE A 168 -9.10 6.11 12.20
CA PHE A 168 -9.57 6.66 13.47
C PHE A 168 -8.72 6.13 14.61
N LEU A 169 -8.29 7.02 15.48
CA LEU A 169 -7.56 6.66 16.68
C LEU A 169 -8.55 6.14 17.73
N ILE A 170 -8.35 4.90 18.18
CA ILE A 170 -9.18 4.29 19.22
C ILE A 170 -8.31 3.87 20.42
N GLU A 171 -8.88 3.95 21.63
CA GLU A 171 -8.11 3.78 22.87
C GLU A 171 -7.71 2.32 23.11
N THR A 172 -8.62 1.37 22.88
CA THR A 172 -8.39 -0.05 23.16
C THR A 172 -8.93 -0.93 22.04
N LYS A 173 -8.39 -2.15 21.91
CA LYS A 173 -8.83 -3.18 20.96
C LYS A 173 -10.11 -3.87 21.46
N GLU A 174 -11.12 -3.08 21.76
CA GLU A 174 -12.42 -3.56 22.18
C GLU A 174 -13.50 -3.25 21.14
N MET A 175 -14.44 -4.16 20.98
CA MET A 175 -15.51 -4.04 20.01
C MET A 175 -16.33 -2.75 20.19
N LYS A 176 -16.54 -2.30 21.44
CA LYS A 176 -17.27 -1.04 21.71
C LYS A 176 -16.65 0.17 21.01
N ASN A 177 -15.30 0.23 20.92
CA ASN A 177 -14.60 1.36 20.31
C ASN A 177 -14.69 1.34 18.79
N THR A 178 -14.66 0.15 18.17
CA THR A 178 -14.84 0.02 16.72
C THR A 178 -16.27 0.26 16.31
N VAL A 179 -17.27 -0.19 17.09
CA VAL A 179 -18.69 0.11 16.87
C VAL A 179 -18.95 1.60 17.04
N ALA A 180 -18.41 2.23 18.10
CA ALA A 180 -18.56 3.67 18.33
C ALA A 180 -18.05 4.52 17.15
N THR A 181 -17.01 4.06 16.43
CA THR A 181 -16.56 4.72 15.18
C THR A 181 -17.65 4.69 14.10
N PHE A 182 -18.37 3.58 13.99
CA PHE A 182 -19.48 3.45 13.02
C PHE A 182 -20.68 4.30 13.43
N ASP A 183 -20.99 4.34 14.73
CA ASP A 183 -22.09 5.15 15.26
C ASP A 183 -21.82 6.63 15.02
N TRP A 184 -20.60 7.08 15.32
CA TRP A 184 -20.16 8.43 15.04
C TRP A 184 -20.18 8.77 13.53
N LEU A 185 -19.73 7.85 12.67
CA LEU A 185 -19.78 8.03 11.21
C LEU A 185 -21.22 8.15 10.72
N GLU A 186 -22.14 7.30 11.20
CA GLU A 186 -23.55 7.37 10.82
C GLU A 186 -24.21 8.64 11.32
N GLU A 187 -23.93 9.07 12.55
CA GLU A 187 -24.43 10.32 13.12
C GLU A 187 -23.98 11.54 12.29
N THR A 188 -22.72 11.54 11.86
CA THR A 188 -22.15 12.67 11.13
C THR A 188 -22.57 12.71 9.65
N LEU A 189 -22.66 11.54 8.99
CA LEU A 189 -23.03 11.41 7.57
C LEU A 189 -24.55 11.41 7.35
N GLY A 190 -25.30 10.99 8.36
CA GLY A 190 -26.69 10.57 8.22
C GLY A 190 -26.80 9.14 7.69
N SER A 191 -27.88 8.44 8.07
CA SER A 191 -28.06 7.02 7.78
C SER A 191 -28.11 6.68 6.28
N GLU A 192 -28.64 7.57 5.43
CA GLU A 192 -28.70 7.34 3.98
C GLU A 192 -27.32 7.38 3.33
N MET A 193 -26.55 8.43 3.59
CA MET A 193 -25.20 8.58 3.08
C MET A 193 -24.27 7.48 3.62
N PHE A 194 -24.44 7.10 4.89
CA PHE A 194 -23.69 5.99 5.46
C PHE A 194 -23.93 4.69 4.69
N ARG A 195 -25.18 4.34 4.39
CA ARG A 195 -25.53 3.14 3.59
C ARG A 195 -24.95 3.17 2.18
N GLU A 196 -24.88 4.35 1.57
CA GLU A 196 -24.30 4.53 0.25
C GLU A 196 -22.78 4.30 0.25
N LEU A 197 -22.10 4.84 1.26
CA LEU A 197 -20.64 4.79 1.34
C LEU A 197 -20.11 3.46 1.90
N PHE A 198 -20.85 2.84 2.81
CA PHE A 198 -20.47 1.63 3.55
C PHE A 198 -21.50 0.48 3.41
N PRO A 199 -21.97 0.15 2.20
CA PRO A 199 -23.04 -0.84 2.06
C PRO A 199 -22.57 -2.25 2.45
N VAL A 200 -21.28 -2.57 2.23
CA VAL A 200 -20.68 -3.86 2.57
C VAL A 200 -19.32 -3.64 3.22
N ILE A 201 -19.12 -4.31 4.35
CA ILE A 201 -17.86 -4.32 5.09
C ILE A 201 -17.25 -5.72 5.03
N LEU A 202 -15.99 -5.81 4.63
CA LEU A 202 -15.18 -7.02 4.68
C LEU A 202 -14.07 -6.87 5.73
N THR A 203 -14.09 -7.72 6.76
CA THR A 203 -13.13 -7.65 7.88
C THR A 203 -12.49 -9.01 8.17
N ASP A 204 -11.53 -9.05 9.09
CA ASP A 204 -10.99 -10.31 9.60
C ASP A 204 -11.79 -10.82 10.81
N ASN A 205 -11.30 -11.93 11.39
CA ASN A 205 -11.92 -12.55 12.55
C ASN A 205 -11.38 -11.99 13.88
N GLY A 206 -11.01 -10.71 13.94
CA GLY A 206 -10.55 -10.05 15.16
C GLY A 206 -11.63 -10.03 16.26
N CYS A 207 -11.22 -10.02 17.54
CA CYS A 207 -12.15 -9.94 18.66
C CYS A 207 -12.91 -8.61 18.69
N GLU A 208 -12.31 -7.56 18.14
CA GLU A 208 -12.92 -6.23 17.97
C GLU A 208 -14.03 -6.18 16.93
N PHE A 209 -14.19 -7.26 16.14
CA PHE A 209 -15.22 -7.40 15.11
C PHE A 209 -16.11 -8.63 15.34
N ALA A 210 -16.16 -9.15 16.57
CA ALA A 210 -16.75 -10.46 16.86
C ALA A 210 -18.26 -10.55 16.63
N ASP A 211 -18.99 -9.44 16.74
CA ASP A 211 -20.46 -9.40 16.63
C ASP A 211 -20.89 -8.55 15.44
N PRO A 212 -21.31 -9.15 14.30
CA PRO A 212 -21.72 -8.41 13.12
C PRO A 212 -22.99 -7.58 13.33
N GLU A 213 -23.91 -8.02 14.20
CA GLU A 213 -25.20 -7.34 14.42
C GLU A 213 -25.02 -5.92 14.95
N LEU A 214 -24.00 -5.70 15.81
CA LEU A 214 -23.70 -4.39 16.36
C LEU A 214 -23.21 -3.39 15.31
N PHE A 215 -22.49 -3.87 14.29
CA PHE A 215 -22.07 -3.04 13.17
C PHE A 215 -23.20 -2.82 12.16
N GLU A 216 -24.08 -3.80 11.99
CA GLU A 216 -25.16 -3.74 11.00
C GLU A 216 -26.35 -2.91 11.48
N LYS A 217 -26.54 -2.72 12.78
CA LYS A 217 -27.68 -1.99 13.35
C LYS A 217 -27.49 -0.48 13.20
N GLY A 218 -28.35 0.16 12.44
CA GLY A 218 -28.39 1.62 12.29
C GLY A 218 -29.20 2.32 13.37
N HIS A 219 -29.00 3.62 13.52
CA HIS A 219 -29.72 4.47 14.47
C HIS A 219 -31.25 4.55 14.19
N ASP A 220 -31.62 4.41 12.91
CA ASP A 220 -33.03 4.39 12.46
C ASP A 220 -33.70 3.02 12.60
N GLY A 221 -33.04 2.06 13.24
CA GLY A 221 -33.54 0.70 13.44
C GLY A 221 -33.47 -0.20 12.22
N LYS A 222 -32.99 0.31 11.05
CA LYS A 222 -32.72 -0.46 9.85
C LYS A 222 -31.26 -0.90 9.83
N LYS A 223 -30.93 -1.87 8.97
CA LYS A 223 -29.53 -2.23 8.73
C LYS A 223 -28.82 -1.08 8.04
N ARG A 224 -27.68 -0.63 8.61
CA ARG A 224 -26.84 0.42 8.04
C ARG A 224 -25.77 -0.13 7.08
N THR A 225 -25.35 -1.38 7.26
CA THR A 225 -24.32 -2.05 6.44
C THR A 225 -24.53 -3.56 6.48
N ARG A 226 -23.75 -4.31 5.73
CA ARG A 226 -23.64 -5.75 5.83
C ARG A 226 -22.17 -6.15 6.04
N VAL A 227 -21.89 -6.92 7.10
CA VAL A 227 -20.55 -7.30 7.49
C VAL A 227 -20.26 -8.74 7.07
N PHE A 228 -19.10 -8.96 6.47
CA PHE A 228 -18.58 -10.29 6.14
C PHE A 228 -17.16 -10.48 6.65
N TYR A 229 -16.79 -11.71 6.88
CA TYR A 229 -15.50 -12.09 7.45
C TYR A 229 -14.64 -12.86 6.45
N CYS A 230 -13.37 -12.46 6.35
CA CYS A 230 -12.37 -13.23 5.63
C CYS A 230 -12.11 -14.57 6.30
N GLU A 231 -11.68 -15.53 5.52
CA GLU A 231 -11.20 -16.82 6.04
C GLU A 231 -9.89 -16.63 6.81
N SER A 232 -9.71 -17.44 7.84
CA SER A 232 -8.49 -17.42 8.64
C SER A 232 -7.28 -17.81 7.80
N ARG A 233 -6.22 -16.99 7.85
CA ARG A 233 -4.96 -17.13 7.11
C ARG A 233 -5.02 -16.83 5.62
N HIS A 234 -6.11 -16.31 5.11
CA HIS A 234 -6.28 -15.84 3.73
C HIS A 234 -6.08 -14.33 3.63
N SER A 235 -4.85 -13.86 3.82
CA SER A 235 -4.52 -12.43 3.80
C SER A 235 -4.75 -11.78 2.42
N GLU A 236 -4.74 -12.58 1.36
CA GLU A 236 -5.03 -12.15 -0.01
C GLU A 236 -6.44 -11.56 -0.17
N GLN A 237 -7.40 -12.00 0.65
CA GLN A 237 -8.79 -11.52 0.62
C GLN A 237 -8.92 -10.03 1.04
N LYS A 238 -7.92 -9.49 1.78
CA LYS A 238 -7.79 -8.07 2.16
C LYS A 238 -6.47 -7.44 1.67
N GLY A 239 -5.90 -7.94 0.60
CA GLY A 239 -4.56 -7.54 0.13
C GLY A 239 -4.39 -6.03 -0.13
N GLU A 240 -5.46 -5.32 -0.51
CA GLU A 240 -5.42 -3.87 -0.72
C GLU A 240 -5.27 -3.10 0.59
N LEU A 241 -5.99 -3.49 1.62
CA LEU A 241 -5.89 -2.87 2.94
C LEU A 241 -4.52 -3.15 3.58
N GLU A 242 -4.03 -4.39 3.52
CA GLU A 242 -2.70 -4.76 4.01
C GLU A 242 -1.61 -3.93 3.33
N LYS A 243 -1.72 -3.72 2.01
CA LYS A 243 -0.79 -2.87 1.26
C LYS A 243 -0.87 -1.41 1.69
N ASN A 244 -2.06 -0.90 1.99
CA ASN A 244 -2.22 0.46 2.51
C ASN A 244 -1.67 0.60 3.93
N HIS A 245 -1.75 -0.43 4.77
CA HIS A 245 -1.10 -0.44 6.08
C HIS A 245 0.43 -0.31 5.98
N GLU A 246 1.07 -0.77 4.89
CA GLU A 246 2.49 -0.50 4.67
C GLU A 246 2.80 1.00 4.61
N TYR A 247 1.91 1.83 4.05
CA TYR A 247 2.11 3.29 4.04
C TYR A 247 2.01 3.88 5.44
N ILE A 248 1.08 3.38 6.27
CA ILE A 248 1.03 3.75 7.69
C ILE A 248 2.35 3.37 8.37
N ARG A 249 2.89 2.17 8.08
CA ARG A 249 4.13 1.66 8.67
C ARG A 249 5.39 2.40 8.25
N TYR A 250 5.35 3.19 7.18
CA TYR A 250 6.45 4.12 6.84
C TYR A 250 6.51 5.34 7.76
N VAL A 251 5.38 5.76 8.30
CA VAL A 251 5.28 6.89 9.23
C VAL A 251 5.34 6.40 10.68
N LEU A 252 4.60 5.33 10.97
CA LEU A 252 4.47 4.71 12.29
C LEU A 252 5.00 3.26 12.21
N PRO A 253 6.31 3.03 12.40
CA PRO A 253 6.92 1.71 12.33
C PRO A 253 6.28 0.72 13.30
N LYS A 254 6.36 -0.58 12.98
CA LYS A 254 5.84 -1.63 13.86
C LYS A 254 6.56 -1.60 15.20
N GLY A 255 5.79 -1.53 16.29
CA GLY A 255 6.30 -1.43 17.66
C GLY A 255 6.42 0.01 18.19
N SER A 256 6.05 1.03 17.39
CA SER A 256 5.89 2.40 17.91
C SER A 256 4.64 2.48 18.78
N SER A 257 4.70 3.25 19.88
CA SER A 257 3.49 3.59 20.64
C SER A 257 2.63 4.62 19.87
N PHE A 258 1.32 4.43 19.92
CA PHE A 258 0.35 5.40 19.40
C PHE A 258 -0.28 6.25 20.51
N ASP A 259 0.11 6.03 21.78
CA ASP A 259 -0.50 6.70 22.94
C ASP A 259 -0.32 8.22 22.93
N GLY A 260 0.81 8.69 22.36
CA GLY A 260 1.08 10.11 22.18
C GLY A 260 0.44 10.75 20.94
N LEU A 261 -0.30 9.99 20.13
CA LEU A 261 -0.98 10.51 18.94
C LEU A 261 -2.35 11.10 19.30
N ASN A 262 -2.73 12.13 18.56
CA ASN A 262 -4.09 12.63 18.49
C ASN A 262 -4.70 12.39 17.11
N GLN A 263 -6.02 12.55 16.99
CA GLN A 263 -6.73 12.30 15.74
C GLN A 263 -6.27 13.24 14.60
N GLU A 264 -5.87 14.47 14.89
CA GLU A 264 -5.36 15.41 13.90
C GLU A 264 -4.06 14.94 13.24
N GLN A 265 -3.14 14.39 14.03
CA GLN A 265 -1.89 13.82 13.51
C GLN A 265 -2.15 12.60 12.64
N VAL A 266 -3.11 11.74 13.04
CA VAL A 266 -3.57 10.61 12.23
C VAL A 266 -4.16 11.10 10.92
N LEU A 267 -5.02 12.13 10.96
CA LEU A 267 -5.61 12.75 9.78
C LEU A 267 -4.55 13.30 8.81
N ARG A 268 -3.58 14.04 9.32
CA ARG A 268 -2.46 14.55 8.50
C ARG A 268 -1.71 13.41 7.81
N MET A 269 -1.41 12.35 8.53
CA MET A 269 -0.75 11.15 7.97
C MET A 269 -1.61 10.51 6.87
N VAL A 270 -2.88 10.28 7.13
CA VAL A 270 -3.80 9.66 6.16
C VAL A 270 -3.99 10.54 4.92
N ASN A 271 -4.06 11.85 5.09
CA ASN A 271 -4.12 12.79 3.98
C ASN A 271 -2.87 12.72 3.10
N HIS A 272 -1.68 12.60 3.67
CA HIS A 272 -0.46 12.36 2.89
C HIS A 272 -0.52 11.03 2.14
N ILE A 273 -1.01 9.98 2.79
CA ILE A 273 -1.16 8.65 2.17
C ILE A 273 -2.14 8.72 1.00
N ASN A 274 -3.30 9.35 1.17
CA ASN A 274 -4.34 9.48 0.15
C ASN A 274 -3.95 10.40 -1.01
N ASN A 275 -3.02 11.33 -0.80
CA ASN A 275 -2.49 12.22 -1.83
C ASN A 275 -1.16 11.72 -2.44
N THR A 276 -0.68 10.56 -2.06
CA THR A 276 0.49 9.93 -2.69
C THR A 276 0.06 9.17 -3.95
N THR A 277 0.70 9.45 -5.09
CA THR A 277 0.42 8.77 -6.37
C THR A 277 0.70 7.27 -6.28
N ARG A 278 -0.16 6.49 -6.95
CA ARG A 278 -0.08 5.03 -6.97
C ARG A 278 0.13 4.53 -8.40
N PRO A 279 1.14 3.70 -8.67
CA PRO A 279 1.28 3.05 -9.98
C PRO A 279 0.02 2.27 -10.38
N LYS A 280 -0.60 1.56 -9.42
CA LYS A 280 -1.86 0.82 -9.64
C LYS A 280 -3.02 1.72 -10.09
N LEU A 281 -3.02 2.99 -9.70
CA LEU A 281 -4.02 3.98 -10.11
C LEU A 281 -3.58 4.79 -11.35
N HIS A 282 -2.66 4.23 -12.15
CA HIS A 282 -2.11 4.87 -13.35
C HIS A 282 -1.54 6.27 -13.07
N GLY A 283 -0.74 6.39 -11.99
CA GLY A 283 -0.13 7.65 -11.59
C GLY A 283 -1.10 8.67 -10.93
N SER A 284 -2.35 8.27 -10.69
CA SER A 284 -3.29 9.09 -9.93
C SER A 284 -3.14 8.87 -8.42
N THR A 285 -3.73 9.75 -7.62
CA THR A 285 -3.82 9.59 -6.16
C THR A 285 -5.15 8.97 -5.76
N PRO A 286 -5.24 8.25 -4.62
CA PRO A 286 -6.50 7.79 -4.05
C PRO A 286 -7.54 8.90 -3.94
N MET A 287 -7.16 10.07 -3.44
CA MET A 287 -8.05 11.23 -3.30
C MET A 287 -8.63 11.67 -4.65
N LYS A 288 -7.79 11.82 -5.69
CA LYS A 288 -8.27 12.18 -7.04
C LYS A 288 -9.20 11.14 -7.66
N LYS A 289 -8.98 9.85 -7.36
CA LYS A 289 -9.87 8.77 -7.83
C LYS A 289 -11.19 8.78 -7.08
N ALA A 290 -11.15 8.96 -5.76
CA ALA A 290 -12.34 9.03 -4.92
C ALA A 290 -13.25 10.21 -5.31
N LEU A 291 -12.68 11.39 -5.58
CA LEU A 291 -13.43 12.57 -6.07
C LEU A 291 -14.16 12.33 -7.42
N LYS A 292 -13.75 11.31 -8.16
CA LYS A 292 -14.43 10.90 -9.42
C LYS A 292 -15.46 9.80 -9.23
N SER A 293 -15.32 8.98 -8.18
CA SER A 293 -16.16 7.82 -7.93
C SER A 293 -17.26 8.07 -6.89
N PHE A 294 -17.06 9.05 -6.01
CA PHE A 294 -18.06 9.46 -5.03
C PHE A 294 -18.80 10.72 -5.51
N ASP A 295 -20.02 10.88 -5.09
CA ASP A 295 -20.71 12.14 -5.27
C ASP A 295 -19.97 13.27 -4.51
N LYS A 296 -20.03 14.47 -5.07
CA LYS A 296 -19.29 15.63 -4.54
C LYS A 296 -19.67 15.91 -3.07
N ASN A 297 -20.96 15.80 -2.75
CA ASN A 297 -21.47 15.99 -1.39
C ASN A 297 -20.93 14.91 -0.44
N ALA A 298 -20.88 13.64 -0.88
CA ALA A 298 -20.32 12.53 -0.11
C ALA A 298 -18.84 12.77 0.22
N MET A 299 -18.05 13.25 -0.75
CA MET A 299 -16.62 13.51 -0.55
C MET A 299 -16.36 14.73 0.35
N GLU A 300 -17.12 15.80 0.21
CA GLU A 300 -17.03 16.95 1.11
C GLU A 300 -17.38 16.53 2.54
N THR A 301 -18.41 15.73 2.72
CA THR A 301 -18.83 15.21 4.03
C THR A 301 -17.79 14.25 4.60
N VAL A 302 -17.25 13.29 3.84
CA VAL A 302 -16.19 12.38 4.29
C VAL A 302 -14.90 13.16 4.64
N SER A 303 -14.53 14.17 3.87
CA SER A 303 -13.38 15.00 4.18
C SER A 303 -13.63 15.85 5.43
N TYR A 304 -14.84 16.35 5.61
CA TYR A 304 -15.26 17.15 6.76
C TYR A 304 -15.42 16.31 8.03
N THR A 305 -15.98 15.10 7.93
CA THR A 305 -16.07 14.16 9.06
C THR A 305 -14.69 13.77 9.56
N HIS A 306 -13.76 13.51 8.66
CA HIS A 306 -12.38 13.21 9.04
C HIS A 306 -11.72 14.40 9.76
N LEU A 307 -12.11 15.64 9.45
CA LEU A 307 -11.67 16.84 10.16
C LEU A 307 -12.37 17.02 11.53
N ARG A 308 -13.68 16.74 11.62
CA ARG A 308 -14.49 16.91 12.86
C ARG A 308 -14.23 15.87 13.94
N ALA A 309 -13.69 14.70 13.61
CA ALA A 309 -13.26 13.71 14.61
C ALA A 309 -12.29 14.29 15.65
N HIS A 310 -11.84 15.54 15.43
CA HIS A 310 -10.98 16.30 16.34
C HIS A 310 -11.76 17.02 17.46
N GLU A 311 -12.99 17.48 17.22
CA GLU A 311 -13.71 18.35 18.18
C GLU A 311 -14.34 17.56 19.32
N THR A 312 -14.72 16.31 19.09
CA THR A 312 -15.37 15.45 20.09
C THR A 312 -14.44 14.74 21.07
N SER A 313 -13.10 14.84 20.85
CA SER A 313 -12.09 14.23 21.75
C SER A 313 -11.57 15.21 22.83
N GLN A 314 -12.13 16.42 22.94
CA GLN A 314 -11.72 17.45 23.90
C GLN A 314 -12.75 17.77 24.99
N ASP A 315 -13.89 17.07 25.03
CA ASP A 315 -14.87 17.17 26.12
C ASP A 315 -14.78 16.01 27.11
#